data_9214f1a2928da23c5392c4bfbe5932fb
#
_entry.id   9214f1a2928da23c5392c4bfbe5932fb
#
_cell.length_a   1.000
_cell.length_b   1.000
_cell.length_c   1.000
_cell.angle_alpha   90.00
_cell.angle_beta   90.00
_cell.angle_gamma   90.00
#
_symmetry.space_group_name_H-M   'P 1'
#
loop_
_entity.id
_entity.type
_entity.pdbx_description
1 polymer ?
#
loop_
_entity_poly.entity_id
_entity_poly.type
_entity_poly.pdbx_seq_one_letter_code
_entity_poly.pdbx_strand_id
1 'polypeptide(L)'
;MTLFRDPWGIPHLRARSVEALAYEQGRVTARDRAWQLEIERLRGEGRTAELLGPAGLEWDLFARRARLADIARTAFAALGEETRG
;
A
#
# COMPACT_ATOMS: atom_id res chain seq x y z
N MET A 1 19.81 -10.60 -4.61
CA MET A 1 18.99 -9.46 -5.09
C MET A 1 19.88 -8.26 -5.33
N THR A 2 19.65 -7.52 -6.39
CA THR A 2 20.43 -6.34 -6.73
C THR A 2 19.49 -5.15 -6.90
N LEU A 3 19.85 -4.05 -6.25
CA LEU A 3 19.15 -2.76 -6.39
C LEU A 3 20.17 -1.71 -6.80
N PHE A 4 19.88 -0.95 -7.88
CA PHE A 4 20.60 0.28 -8.14
C PHE A 4 19.61 1.37 -8.59
N ARG A 5 20.00 2.61 -8.43
CA ARG A 5 19.22 3.76 -8.91
C ARG A 5 19.95 4.44 -10.03
N ASP A 6 19.20 4.77 -11.09
CA ASP A 6 19.76 5.51 -12.22
C ASP A 6 19.91 7.01 -11.89
N PRO A 7 20.43 7.83 -12.82
CA PRO A 7 20.60 9.27 -12.57
C PRO A 7 19.30 10.02 -12.26
N TRP A 8 18.14 9.46 -12.61
CA TRP A 8 16.83 10.06 -12.31
C TRP A 8 16.21 9.52 -11.02
N GLY A 9 16.94 8.70 -10.27
CA GLY A 9 16.44 8.11 -9.03
C GLY A 9 15.54 6.91 -9.21
N ILE A 10 15.35 6.43 -10.43
CA ILE A 10 14.50 5.27 -10.71
C ILE A 10 15.17 4.00 -10.21
N PRO A 11 14.52 3.22 -9.33
CA PRO A 11 15.10 1.98 -8.84
C PRO A 11 15.03 0.88 -9.90
N HIS A 12 16.12 0.15 -10.04
CA HIS A 12 16.22 -1.03 -10.89
C HIS A 12 16.49 -2.25 -10.02
N LEU A 13 15.61 -3.24 -10.10
CA LEU A 13 15.65 -4.42 -9.24
C LEU A 13 15.96 -5.67 -10.07
N ARG A 14 16.79 -6.53 -9.50
CA ARG A 14 17.07 -7.85 -10.06
C ARG A 14 17.01 -8.87 -8.93
N ALA A 15 16.23 -9.92 -9.13
CA ALA A 15 16.06 -10.96 -8.13
C ALA A 15 16.04 -12.34 -8.79
N ARG A 16 16.24 -13.39 -7.98
CA ARG A 16 16.30 -14.77 -8.46
C ARG A 16 14.94 -15.41 -8.68
N SER A 17 13.88 -14.83 -8.10
CA SER A 17 12.53 -15.37 -8.20
C SER A 17 11.51 -14.25 -8.27
N VAL A 18 10.30 -14.57 -8.75
CA VAL A 18 9.18 -13.62 -8.77
C VAL A 18 8.82 -13.18 -7.36
N GLU A 19 8.84 -14.10 -6.40
CA GLU A 19 8.53 -13.78 -5.00
C GLU A 19 9.53 -12.79 -4.42
N ALA A 20 10.82 -13.03 -4.62
CA ALA A 20 11.87 -12.13 -4.16
C ALA A 20 11.76 -10.75 -4.82
N LEU A 21 11.44 -10.72 -6.12
CA LEU A 21 11.27 -9.48 -6.86
C LEU A 21 10.08 -8.67 -6.32
N ALA A 22 8.95 -9.34 -6.09
CA ALA A 22 7.75 -8.69 -5.56
C ALA A 22 7.99 -8.13 -4.15
N TYR A 23 8.68 -8.88 -3.30
CA TYR A 23 9.04 -8.43 -1.96
C TYR A 23 9.90 -7.16 -2.02
N GLU A 24 10.94 -7.17 -2.85
CA GLU A 24 11.85 -6.02 -2.96
C GLU A 24 11.19 -4.80 -3.60
N GLN A 25 10.31 -5.02 -4.57
CA GLN A 25 9.52 -3.94 -5.14
C GLN A 25 8.65 -3.25 -4.08
N GLY A 26 7.99 -4.05 -3.24
CA GLY A 26 7.20 -3.52 -2.12
C GLY A 26 8.07 -2.77 -1.12
N ARG A 27 9.23 -3.30 -0.79
CA ARG A 27 10.17 -2.68 0.15
C ARG A 27 10.67 -1.32 -0.37
N VAL A 28 11.05 -1.24 -1.63
CA VAL A 28 11.52 0.00 -2.26
C VAL A 28 10.39 1.02 -2.35
N THR A 29 9.18 0.59 -2.71
CA THR A 29 8.01 1.45 -2.75
C THR A 29 7.70 2.02 -1.36
N ALA A 30 7.74 1.19 -0.33
CA ALA A 30 7.51 1.64 1.05
C ALA A 30 8.57 2.65 1.49
N ARG A 31 9.83 2.44 1.10
CA ARG A 31 10.92 3.35 1.43
C ARG A 31 10.77 4.71 0.75
N ASP A 32 10.39 4.70 -0.55
CA ASP A 32 10.32 5.92 -1.35
C ASP A 32 9.01 6.69 -1.16
N ARG A 33 7.93 5.98 -0.79
CA ARG A 33 6.57 6.55 -0.76
C ARG A 33 5.82 6.19 0.53
N ALA A 34 6.53 6.12 1.65
CA ALA A 34 5.94 5.72 2.93
C ALA A 34 4.73 6.59 3.32
N TRP A 35 4.85 7.92 3.16
CA TRP A 35 3.76 8.84 3.46
C TRP A 35 2.53 8.59 2.59
N GLN A 36 2.76 8.41 1.29
CA GLN A 36 1.69 8.18 0.32
C GLN A 36 0.97 6.87 0.61
N LEU A 37 1.70 5.80 0.93
CA LEU A 37 1.12 4.52 1.32
C LEU A 37 0.30 4.65 2.60
N GLU A 38 0.77 5.40 3.58
CA GLU A 38 0.06 5.61 4.84
C GLU A 38 -1.26 6.36 4.62
N ILE A 39 -1.26 7.41 3.80
CA ILE A 39 -2.49 8.14 3.46
C ILE A 39 -3.48 7.21 2.76
N GLU A 40 -3.03 6.41 1.81
CA GLU A 40 -3.92 5.48 1.10
C GLU A 40 -4.49 4.41 2.04
N ARG A 41 -3.68 3.94 3.00
CA ARG A 41 -4.16 3.00 4.02
C ARG A 41 -5.27 3.61 4.85
N LEU A 42 -5.08 4.84 5.32
CA LEU A 42 -6.09 5.55 6.12
C LEU A 42 -7.35 5.84 5.30
N ARG A 43 -7.20 6.15 4.02
CA ARG A 43 -8.36 6.33 3.13
C ARG A 43 -9.20 5.06 3.04
N GLY A 44 -8.56 3.91 2.88
CA GLY A 44 -9.26 2.63 2.84
C GLY A 44 -9.98 2.29 4.14
N GLU A 45 -9.41 2.67 5.28
CA GLU A 45 -9.98 2.42 6.60
C GLU A 45 -11.00 3.47 7.05
N GLY A 46 -11.13 4.60 6.31
CA GLY A 46 -11.99 5.71 6.72
C GLY A 46 -11.43 6.45 7.93
N ARG A 47 -10.12 6.66 7.97
CA ARG A 47 -9.41 7.27 9.10
C ARG A 47 -8.58 8.48 8.71
N THR A 48 -8.83 9.09 7.55
CA THR A 48 -8.00 10.20 7.09
C THR A 48 -8.11 11.43 8.00
N ALA A 49 -9.23 11.60 8.69
CA ALA A 49 -9.41 12.71 9.63
C ALA A 49 -8.40 12.67 10.78
N GLU A 50 -7.81 11.51 11.11
CA GLU A 50 -6.77 11.40 12.13
C GLU A 50 -5.53 12.22 11.78
N LEU A 51 -5.22 12.36 10.47
CA LEU A 51 -4.10 13.15 10.00
C LEU A 51 -4.50 14.50 9.39
N LEU A 52 -5.63 14.53 8.68
CA LEU A 52 -6.07 15.69 7.92
C LEU A 52 -7.11 16.54 8.68
N GLY A 53 -7.56 16.05 9.83
CA GLY A 53 -8.60 16.72 10.59
C GLY A 53 -9.94 16.76 9.85
N PRO A 54 -10.77 17.83 10.06
CA PRO A 54 -12.10 17.90 9.44
C PRO A 54 -12.09 17.76 7.91
N ALA A 55 -10.99 18.11 7.26
CA ALA A 55 -10.89 17.99 5.80
C ALA A 55 -11.03 16.54 5.30
N GLY A 56 -10.68 15.54 6.12
CA GLY A 56 -10.79 14.14 5.78
C GLY A 56 -12.14 13.51 6.11
N LEU A 57 -13.01 14.22 6.84
CA LEU A 57 -14.23 13.62 7.39
C LEU A 57 -15.21 13.16 6.32
N GLU A 58 -15.38 13.92 5.26
CA GLU A 58 -16.32 13.58 4.19
C GLU A 58 -15.93 12.27 3.51
N TRP A 59 -14.64 12.10 3.19
CA TRP A 59 -14.15 10.85 2.64
C TRP A 59 -14.32 9.70 3.62
N ASP A 60 -14.00 9.92 4.90
CA ASP A 60 -14.08 8.88 5.93
C ASP A 60 -15.50 8.36 6.09
N LEU A 61 -16.49 9.25 6.04
CA LEU A 61 -17.90 8.85 6.09
C LEU A 61 -18.26 7.99 4.88
N PHE A 62 -17.82 8.37 3.69
CA PHE A 62 -18.03 7.58 2.48
C PHE A 62 -17.39 6.20 2.61
N ALA A 63 -16.11 6.15 3.01
CA ALA A 63 -15.38 4.90 3.13
C ALA A 63 -16.03 3.94 4.12
N ARG A 64 -16.53 4.44 5.23
CA ARG A 64 -17.22 3.63 6.24
C ARG A 64 -18.59 3.17 5.79
N ARG A 65 -19.34 4.02 5.12
CA ARG A 65 -20.65 3.66 4.55
C ARG A 65 -20.50 2.59 3.44
N ALA A 66 -19.47 2.70 2.62
CA ALA A 66 -19.17 1.73 1.59
C ALA A 66 -18.53 0.45 2.15
N ARG A 67 -18.11 0.44 3.42
CA ARG A 67 -17.47 -0.68 4.10
C ARG A 67 -16.20 -1.15 3.40
N LEU A 68 -15.38 -0.19 2.96
CA LEU A 68 -14.15 -0.49 2.20
C LEU A 68 -13.18 -1.38 2.98
N ALA A 69 -13.02 -1.15 4.28
CA ALA A 69 -12.13 -1.96 5.11
C ALA A 69 -12.60 -3.42 5.20
N ASP A 70 -13.91 -3.63 5.30
CA ASP A 70 -14.48 -4.99 5.35
C ASP A 70 -14.30 -5.70 4.01
N ILE A 71 -14.52 -4.99 2.90
CA ILE A 71 -14.31 -5.51 1.55
C ILE A 71 -12.84 -5.90 1.36
N ALA A 72 -11.92 -5.05 1.82
CA ALA A 72 -10.48 -5.31 1.74
C ALA A 72 -10.09 -6.55 2.54
N ARG A 73 -10.61 -6.72 3.75
CA ARG A 73 -10.34 -7.91 4.57
C ARG A 73 -10.86 -9.17 3.91
N THR A 74 -12.06 -9.14 3.37
CA THR A 74 -12.66 -10.27 2.67
C THR A 74 -11.84 -10.63 1.43
N ALA A 75 -11.45 -9.63 0.65
CA ALA A 75 -10.62 -9.82 -0.53
C ALA A 75 -9.25 -10.41 -0.18
N PHE A 76 -8.61 -9.92 0.88
CA PHE A 76 -7.32 -10.43 1.34
C PHE A 76 -7.44 -11.90 1.76
N ALA A 77 -8.48 -12.24 2.51
CA ALA A 77 -8.71 -13.61 2.96
C ALA A 77 -8.95 -14.58 1.80
N ALA A 78 -9.46 -14.08 0.67
CA ALA A 78 -9.71 -14.89 -0.51
C ALA A 78 -8.46 -15.10 -1.38
N LEU A 79 -7.36 -14.38 -1.12
CA LEU A 79 -6.11 -14.55 -1.86
C LEU A 79 -5.45 -15.89 -1.55
N GLY A 80 -4.73 -16.42 -2.55
CA GLY A 80 -3.91 -17.61 -2.34
C GLY A 80 -2.79 -17.33 -1.33
N GLU A 81 -2.31 -18.39 -0.69
CA GLU A 81 -1.27 -18.30 0.34
C GLU A 81 0.00 -17.60 -0.18
N GLU A 82 0.41 -17.94 -1.40
CA GLU A 82 1.58 -17.33 -2.03
C GLU A 82 1.43 -15.80 -2.18
N THR A 83 0.27 -15.35 -2.59
CA THR A 83 0.01 -13.92 -2.78
C THR A 83 -0.06 -13.16 -1.46
N ARG A 84 -0.61 -13.78 -0.41
CA ARG A 84 -0.66 -13.15 0.91
C ARG A 84 0.71 -13.00 1.55
N GLY A 85 1.65 -13.78 1.08
CA GLY A 85 3.01 -13.75 1.57
C GLY A 85 3.22 -14.53 2.79
#